data_3742c0346d22f11e32254d5f96c8dd47
#
_entry.id   3742c0346d22f11e32254d5f96c8dd47
#
_cell.length_a   1.000
_cell.length_b   1.000
_cell.length_c   1.000
_cell.angle_alpha   90.00
_cell.angle_beta   90.00
_cell.angle_gamma   90.00
#
_symmetry.space_group_name_H-M   'P 1'
#
loop_
_entity.id
_entity.type
_entity.pdbx_description
1 polymer ?
#
loop_
_entity_poly.entity_id
_entity_poly.type
_entity_poly.pdbx_seq_one_letter_code
_entity_poly.pdbx_strand_id
1 'polypeptide(L)'
;MKKRRGRRADRDLGAPPGLVLDAGALQALEDHPIRLLADLQRAHDFGLPIRVPAGSLAQSWRGGPRSASLARLLKQPCTVVQVDERSAREIGEFIASLRLPEHHKPDIADAHVALTTRTTRSLVWTSDPEDMARYNVGTEFIRRI
;
A
#
# COMPACT_ATOMS: atom_id res chain seq x y z
N MET A 1 26.28 15.90 -23.01
CA MET A 1 25.74 14.97 -22.01
C MET A 1 24.25 15.27 -21.81
N LYS A 2 23.39 14.55 -22.49
CA LYS A 2 21.93 14.80 -22.47
C LYS A 2 21.33 14.28 -21.16
N LYS A 3 20.66 15.19 -20.44
CA LYS A 3 20.02 14.98 -19.14
C LYS A 3 18.94 13.88 -19.22
N ARG A 4 19.15 12.79 -18.50
CA ARG A 4 18.14 11.75 -18.23
C ARG A 4 17.06 12.25 -17.25
N ARG A 5 16.41 13.38 -17.53
CA ARG A 5 15.32 13.91 -16.69
C ARG A 5 13.92 13.36 -17.05
N GLY A 6 13.76 12.67 -18.19
CA GLY A 6 12.44 12.26 -18.69
C GLY A 6 11.91 10.91 -18.18
N ARG A 7 12.75 10.07 -17.56
CA ARG A 7 12.33 8.69 -17.18
C ARG A 7 11.69 8.54 -15.80
N ARG A 8 11.73 9.56 -14.94
CA ARG A 8 11.21 9.46 -13.57
C ARG A 8 9.70 9.69 -13.48
N ALA A 9 9.19 10.70 -14.19
CA ALA A 9 7.76 11.01 -14.21
C ALA A 9 6.91 9.96 -14.94
N ASP A 10 7.47 9.38 -16.02
CA ASP A 10 6.74 8.38 -16.83
C ASP A 10 6.52 7.03 -16.12
N ARG A 11 7.38 6.63 -15.18
CA ARG A 11 7.21 5.35 -14.46
C ARG A 11 6.06 5.39 -13.45
N ASP A 12 5.85 6.54 -12.82
CA ASP A 12 4.80 6.68 -11.81
C ASP A 12 3.45 7.05 -12.45
N LEU A 13 3.47 7.81 -13.54
CA LEU A 13 2.26 8.17 -14.31
C LEU A 13 1.73 7.03 -15.19
N GLY A 14 2.55 6.02 -15.48
CA GLY A 14 2.17 4.87 -16.31
C GLY A 14 1.77 3.63 -15.54
N ALA A 15 1.91 3.61 -14.20
CA ALA A 15 1.50 2.46 -13.40
C ALA A 15 -0.03 2.36 -13.38
N PRO A 16 -0.62 1.20 -13.77
CA PRO A 16 -2.07 1.06 -13.80
C PRO A 16 -2.65 1.16 -12.39
N PRO A 17 -3.83 1.79 -12.23
CA PRO A 17 -4.57 1.75 -10.98
C PRO A 17 -4.83 0.31 -10.54
N GLY A 18 -4.80 0.08 -9.23
CA GLY A 18 -4.99 -1.25 -8.67
C GLY A 18 -5.50 -1.20 -7.24
N LEU A 19 -5.07 -2.15 -6.45
CA LEU A 19 -5.44 -2.30 -5.06
C LEU A 19 -4.20 -2.29 -4.18
N VAL A 20 -4.16 -1.41 -3.19
CA VAL A 20 -3.10 -1.33 -2.19
C VAL A 20 -3.63 -1.88 -0.87
N LEU A 21 -2.85 -2.74 -0.22
CA LEU A 21 -3.22 -3.35 1.05
C LEU A 21 -2.38 -2.74 2.18
N ASP A 22 -3.03 -2.11 3.16
CA ASP A 22 -2.35 -1.66 4.36
C ASP A 22 -2.14 -2.80 5.37
N ALA A 23 -1.49 -2.51 6.49
CA ALA A 23 -1.24 -3.52 7.53
C ALA A 23 -2.55 -4.08 8.11
N GLY A 24 -3.57 -3.25 8.28
CA GLY A 24 -4.88 -3.68 8.75
C GLY A 24 -5.54 -4.68 7.80
N ALA A 25 -5.43 -4.44 6.48
CA ALA A 25 -5.91 -5.36 5.48
C ALA A 25 -5.17 -6.70 5.50
N LEU A 26 -3.84 -6.66 5.65
CA LEU A 26 -3.03 -7.87 5.76
C LEU A 26 -3.33 -8.66 7.03
N GLN A 27 -3.57 -8.00 8.14
CA GLN A 27 -3.99 -8.65 9.39
C GLN A 27 -5.38 -9.28 9.27
N ALA A 28 -6.30 -8.59 8.59
CA ALA A 28 -7.64 -9.13 8.34
C ALA A 28 -7.62 -10.41 7.47
N LEU A 29 -6.60 -10.60 6.63
CA LEU A 29 -6.38 -11.86 5.92
C LEU A 29 -6.12 -13.03 6.85
N GLU A 30 -5.46 -12.81 8.00
CA GLU A 30 -5.25 -13.86 9.00
C GLU A 30 -6.54 -14.20 9.74
N ASP A 31 -7.39 -13.20 9.99
CA ASP A 31 -8.66 -13.36 10.73
C ASP A 31 -9.78 -13.94 9.85
N HIS A 32 -9.83 -13.52 8.58
CA HIS A 32 -10.89 -13.86 7.63
C HIS A 32 -10.33 -14.27 6.25
N PRO A 33 -9.46 -15.31 6.19
CA PRO A 33 -8.69 -15.60 4.99
C PRO A 33 -9.56 -15.98 3.78
N ILE A 34 -10.63 -16.75 3.98
CA ILE A 34 -11.46 -17.27 2.88
C ILE A 34 -12.12 -16.12 2.11
N ARG A 35 -12.75 -15.20 2.83
CA ARG A 35 -13.46 -14.08 2.21
C ARG A 35 -12.51 -13.12 1.50
N LEU A 36 -11.46 -12.70 2.19
CA LEU A 36 -10.54 -11.69 1.64
C LEU A 36 -9.69 -12.25 0.49
N LEU A 37 -9.26 -13.49 0.57
CA LEU A 37 -8.56 -14.14 -0.54
C LEU A 37 -9.47 -14.27 -1.77
N ALA A 38 -10.75 -14.57 -1.58
CA ALA A 38 -11.72 -14.62 -2.68
C ALA A 38 -11.92 -13.23 -3.32
N ASP A 39 -12.00 -12.18 -2.51
CA ASP A 39 -12.13 -10.80 -3.00
C ASP A 39 -10.87 -10.35 -3.73
N LEU A 40 -9.68 -10.71 -3.26
CA LEU A 40 -8.42 -10.45 -3.93
C LEU A 40 -8.31 -11.21 -5.26
N GLN A 41 -8.76 -12.46 -5.29
CA GLN A 41 -8.81 -13.24 -6.52
C GLN A 41 -9.72 -12.58 -7.56
N ARG A 42 -10.89 -12.11 -7.14
CA ARG A 42 -11.78 -11.35 -8.04
C ARG A 42 -11.14 -10.07 -8.56
N ALA A 43 -10.48 -9.32 -7.71
CA ALA A 43 -9.75 -8.12 -8.13
C ALA A 43 -8.70 -8.47 -9.19
N HIS A 44 -7.94 -9.54 -8.97
CA HIS A 44 -6.97 -10.03 -9.92
C HIS A 44 -7.62 -10.44 -11.25
N ASP A 45 -8.74 -11.16 -11.20
CA ASP A 45 -9.48 -11.61 -12.40
C ASP A 45 -10.01 -10.43 -13.23
N PHE A 46 -10.30 -9.30 -12.57
CA PHE A 46 -10.64 -8.04 -13.23
C PHE A 46 -9.43 -7.25 -13.74
N GLY A 47 -8.23 -7.80 -13.61
CA GLY A 47 -7.01 -7.16 -14.07
C GLY A 47 -6.49 -6.05 -13.17
N LEU A 48 -6.93 -5.97 -11.91
CA LEU A 48 -6.44 -5.00 -10.95
C LEU A 48 -5.11 -5.47 -10.35
N PRO A 49 -4.00 -4.74 -10.52
CA PRO A 49 -2.76 -5.05 -9.83
C PRO A 49 -2.93 -4.97 -8.31
N ILE A 50 -2.45 -5.98 -7.60
CA ILE A 50 -2.45 -6.01 -6.14
C ILE A 50 -1.05 -5.61 -5.66
N ARG A 51 -0.99 -4.58 -4.83
CA ARG A 51 0.26 -4.02 -4.29
C ARG A 51 0.29 -4.14 -2.79
N VAL A 52 1.39 -4.69 -2.29
CA VAL A 52 1.66 -4.83 -0.87
C VAL A 52 2.88 -3.97 -0.53
N PRO A 53 2.70 -2.78 0.07
CA PRO A 53 3.83 -1.99 0.52
C PRO A 53 4.70 -2.75 1.53
N ALA A 54 6.01 -2.69 1.37
CA ALA A 54 6.95 -3.47 2.20
C ALA A 54 6.81 -3.15 3.70
N GLY A 55 6.50 -1.91 4.05
CA GLY A 55 6.26 -1.52 5.45
C GLY A 55 5.02 -2.18 6.04
N SER A 56 3.94 -2.28 5.27
CA SER A 56 2.72 -3.00 5.69
C SER A 56 3.00 -4.48 5.92
N LEU A 57 3.76 -5.08 5.02
CA LEU A 57 4.18 -6.47 5.16
C LEU A 57 5.02 -6.68 6.45
N ALA A 58 5.97 -5.79 6.71
CA ALA A 58 6.81 -5.85 7.90
C ALA A 58 6.01 -5.71 9.21
N GLN A 59 4.99 -4.87 9.23
CA GLN A 59 4.09 -4.73 10.38
C GLN A 59 3.23 -5.96 10.63
N SER A 60 2.92 -6.72 9.60
CA SER A 60 1.97 -7.84 9.66
C SER A 60 2.64 -9.21 9.72
N TRP A 61 3.84 -9.35 9.16
CA TRP A 61 4.55 -10.62 9.10
C TRP A 61 5.08 -11.03 10.47
N ARG A 62 4.79 -12.27 10.90
CA ARG A 62 5.27 -12.85 12.16
C ARG A 62 5.98 -14.18 11.96
N GLY A 63 5.94 -14.72 10.74
CA GLY A 63 6.52 -16.04 10.41
C GLY A 63 5.66 -17.20 10.86
N GLY A 64 5.98 -18.39 10.35
CA GLY A 64 5.30 -19.62 10.69
C GLY A 64 3.79 -19.61 10.44
N PRO A 65 3.00 -20.34 11.25
CA PRO A 65 1.55 -20.43 11.05
C PRO A 65 0.81 -19.10 11.12
N ARG A 66 1.33 -18.13 11.88
CA ARG A 66 0.72 -16.81 12.03
C ARG A 66 0.73 -15.99 10.73
N SER A 67 1.59 -16.35 9.81
CA SER A 67 1.70 -15.65 8.52
C SER A 67 1.32 -16.54 7.33
N ALA A 68 0.59 -17.63 7.58
CA ALA A 68 0.24 -18.60 6.54
C ALA A 68 -0.61 -17.96 5.42
N SER A 69 -1.59 -17.12 5.76
CA SER A 69 -2.44 -16.45 4.77
C SER A 69 -1.66 -15.40 3.99
N LEU A 70 -0.76 -14.66 4.65
CA LEU A 70 0.14 -13.73 3.97
C LEU A 70 1.10 -14.46 3.02
N ALA A 71 1.64 -15.61 3.45
CA ALA A 71 2.49 -16.44 2.58
C ALA A 71 1.74 -16.90 1.34
N ARG A 72 0.46 -17.25 1.46
CA ARG A 72 -0.38 -17.60 0.31
C ARG A 72 -0.62 -16.40 -0.60
N LEU A 73 -0.91 -15.23 -0.04
CA LEU A 73 -1.06 -14.01 -0.81
C LEU A 73 0.19 -13.70 -1.64
N LEU A 74 1.37 -13.80 -1.03
CA LEU A 74 2.64 -13.50 -1.70
C LEU A 74 2.99 -14.50 -2.82
N LYS A 75 2.36 -15.67 -2.85
CA LYS A 75 2.45 -16.63 -3.96
C LYS A 75 1.48 -16.34 -5.09
N GLN A 76 0.46 -15.51 -4.85
CA GLN A 76 -0.46 -15.04 -5.88
C GLN A 76 0.19 -13.91 -6.70
N PRO A 77 -0.36 -13.58 -7.89
CA PRO A 77 0.11 -12.42 -8.62
C PRO A 77 -0.13 -11.13 -7.83
N CYS A 78 0.89 -10.69 -7.11
CA CYS A 78 0.92 -9.41 -6.41
C CYS A 78 2.34 -8.85 -6.45
N THR A 79 2.46 -7.54 -6.18
CA THR A 79 3.74 -6.85 -6.14
C THR A 79 4.00 -6.33 -4.73
N VAL A 80 5.12 -6.74 -4.15
CA VAL A 80 5.62 -6.09 -2.94
C VAL A 80 6.32 -4.79 -3.37
N VAL A 81 5.78 -3.66 -2.92
CA VAL A 81 6.34 -2.35 -3.23
C VAL A 81 7.53 -2.10 -2.30
N GLN A 82 8.72 -2.13 -2.86
CA GLN A 82 9.97 -2.02 -2.13
C GLN A 82 10.22 -0.61 -1.58
N VAL A 83 11.01 -0.52 -0.52
CA VAL A 83 11.58 0.73 -0.03
C VAL A 83 13.08 0.70 -0.30
N ASP A 84 13.51 1.41 -1.32
CA ASP A 84 14.90 1.70 -1.61
C ASP A 84 15.27 3.13 -1.15
N GLU A 85 16.50 3.57 -1.39
CA GLU A 85 16.93 4.92 -1.01
C GLU A 85 16.04 6.00 -1.62
N ARG A 86 15.66 5.85 -2.88
CA ARG A 86 14.82 6.83 -3.58
C ARG A 86 13.44 6.92 -2.94
N SER A 87 12.76 5.79 -2.79
CA SER A 87 11.44 5.74 -2.18
C SER A 87 11.45 6.15 -0.72
N ALA A 88 12.52 5.84 0.02
CA ALA A 88 12.69 6.30 1.40
C ALA A 88 12.73 7.82 1.49
N ARG A 89 13.44 8.49 0.59
CA ARG A 89 13.45 9.96 0.50
C ARG A 89 12.08 10.52 0.13
N GLU A 90 11.41 9.93 -0.84
CA GLU A 90 10.05 10.32 -1.26
C GLU A 90 9.05 10.19 -0.11
N ILE A 91 9.12 9.09 0.66
CA ILE A 91 8.30 8.90 1.86
C ILE A 91 8.59 9.99 2.91
N GLY A 92 9.87 10.28 3.17
CA GLY A 92 10.27 11.31 4.12
C GLY A 92 9.78 12.70 3.73
N GLU A 93 9.92 13.07 2.47
CA GLU A 93 9.41 14.33 1.92
C GLU A 93 7.88 14.40 1.97
N PHE A 94 7.21 13.28 1.70
CA PHE A 94 5.77 13.18 1.82
C PHE A 94 5.31 13.41 3.27
N ILE A 95 5.95 12.76 4.25
CA ILE A 95 5.66 12.97 5.68
C ILE A 95 5.85 14.44 6.06
N ALA A 96 6.94 15.07 5.61
CA ALA A 96 7.23 16.47 5.90
C ALA A 96 6.17 17.42 5.32
N SER A 97 5.48 17.03 4.25
CA SER A 97 4.41 17.81 3.63
C SER A 97 3.05 17.68 4.33
N LEU A 98 2.89 16.69 5.21
CA LEU A 98 1.63 16.41 5.88
C LEU A 98 1.36 17.43 7.00
N ARG A 99 0.09 17.78 7.16
CA ARG A 99 -0.40 18.58 8.29
C ARG A 99 -1.11 17.66 9.27
N LEU A 100 -0.32 16.91 10.03
CA LEU A 100 -0.83 16.00 11.03
C LEU A 100 -1.15 16.76 12.33
N PRO A 101 -2.14 16.30 13.12
CA PRO A 101 -2.39 16.85 14.46
C PRO A 101 -1.13 16.74 15.34
N GLU A 102 -0.93 17.70 16.28
CA GLU A 102 0.25 17.76 17.14
C GLU A 102 0.60 16.45 17.85
N HIS A 103 -0.41 15.66 18.20
CA HIS A 103 -0.22 14.41 18.93
C HIS A 103 -0.03 13.19 18.02
N HIS A 104 -0.16 13.38 16.72
CA HIS A 104 -0.05 12.30 15.75
C HIS A 104 1.39 12.17 15.29
N LYS A 105 2.05 11.09 15.68
CA LYS A 105 3.37 10.74 15.16
C LYS A 105 3.20 10.08 13.79
N PRO A 106 3.88 10.57 12.76
CA PRO A 106 3.83 9.93 11.44
C PRO A 106 4.40 8.52 11.51
N ASP A 107 3.67 7.59 10.90
CA ASP A 107 4.10 6.21 10.71
C ASP A 107 4.61 6.03 9.29
N ILE A 108 5.82 5.49 9.17
CA ILE A 108 6.48 5.31 7.87
C ILE A 108 5.72 4.32 6.99
N ALA A 109 5.19 3.25 7.58
CA ALA A 109 4.44 2.25 6.82
C ALA A 109 3.12 2.83 6.27
N ASP A 110 2.38 3.58 7.08
CA ASP A 110 1.16 4.26 6.65
C ASP A 110 1.44 5.30 5.58
N ALA A 111 2.52 6.07 5.73
CA ALA A 111 2.96 7.03 4.72
C ALA A 111 3.32 6.34 3.39
N HIS A 112 3.97 5.20 3.44
CA HIS A 112 4.30 4.41 2.26
C HIS A 112 3.04 3.88 1.56
N VAL A 113 2.07 3.39 2.33
CA VAL A 113 0.75 2.98 1.81
C VAL A 113 0.06 4.15 1.12
N ALA A 114 -0.04 5.29 1.80
CA ALA A 114 -0.69 6.49 1.26
C ALA A 114 0.00 7.00 0.00
N LEU A 115 1.32 7.09 0.02
CA LEU A 115 2.10 7.54 -1.14
C LEU A 115 1.92 6.59 -2.34
N THR A 116 1.98 5.28 -2.11
CA THR A 116 1.74 4.26 -3.14
C THR A 116 0.33 4.39 -3.72
N THR A 117 -0.67 4.53 -2.86
CA THR A 117 -2.07 4.70 -3.27
C THR A 117 -2.25 5.92 -4.16
N ARG A 118 -1.66 7.05 -3.76
CA ARG A 118 -1.76 8.31 -4.50
C ARG A 118 -1.02 8.27 -5.84
N THR A 119 0.21 7.79 -5.85
CA THR A 119 1.05 7.78 -7.07
C THR A 119 0.54 6.81 -8.12
N THR A 120 -0.07 5.70 -7.70
CA THR A 120 -0.67 4.71 -8.61
C THR A 120 -2.16 4.93 -8.85
N ARG A 121 -2.77 5.92 -8.18
CA ARG A 121 -4.22 6.21 -8.24
C ARG A 121 -5.06 4.97 -7.96
N SER A 122 -4.63 4.18 -7.00
CA SER A 122 -5.22 2.90 -6.62
C SER A 122 -6.26 3.08 -5.51
N LEU A 123 -7.06 2.05 -5.32
CA LEU A 123 -7.86 1.90 -4.09
C LEU A 123 -6.96 1.36 -2.98
N VAL A 124 -7.18 1.80 -1.75
CA VAL A 124 -6.56 1.23 -0.56
C VAL A 124 -7.59 0.49 0.29
N TRP A 125 -7.28 -0.73 0.63
CA TRP A 125 -8.05 -1.47 1.64
C TRP A 125 -7.43 -1.24 3.01
N THR A 126 -8.25 -0.80 3.95
CA THR A 126 -7.82 -0.41 5.29
C THR A 126 -8.88 -0.73 6.32
N SER A 127 -8.45 -1.06 7.53
CA SER A 127 -9.33 -1.11 8.71
C SER A 127 -9.53 0.26 9.36
N ASP A 128 -8.70 1.25 9.03
CA ASP A 128 -8.76 2.61 9.57
C ASP A 128 -8.80 3.68 8.45
N PRO A 129 -10.00 3.92 7.87
CA PRO A 129 -10.16 4.92 6.83
C PRO A 129 -9.79 6.34 7.25
N GLU A 130 -10.02 6.69 8.51
CA GLU A 130 -9.73 8.03 9.03
C GLU A 130 -8.23 8.29 9.07
N ASP A 131 -7.45 7.29 9.43
CA ASP A 131 -5.99 7.40 9.42
C ASP A 131 -5.47 7.61 8.00
N MET A 132 -5.97 6.85 7.03
CA MET A 132 -5.60 7.04 5.62
C MET A 132 -5.96 8.45 5.11
N ALA A 133 -7.10 9.00 5.53
CA ALA A 133 -7.47 10.36 5.18
C ALA A 133 -6.49 11.41 5.74
N ARG A 134 -5.92 11.18 6.91
CA ARG A 134 -4.87 12.03 7.49
C ARG A 134 -3.60 12.07 6.65
N TYR A 135 -3.31 10.99 5.92
CA TYR A 135 -2.21 10.91 4.96
C TYR A 135 -2.59 11.41 3.57
N ASN A 136 -3.61 12.26 3.47
CA ASN A 136 -4.05 12.89 2.22
C ASN A 136 -4.48 11.91 1.12
N VAL A 137 -4.98 10.75 1.50
CA VAL A 137 -5.66 9.85 0.57
C VAL A 137 -7.10 10.32 0.42
N GLY A 138 -7.53 10.58 -0.81
CA GLY A 138 -8.91 10.97 -1.10
C GLY A 138 -9.89 9.87 -0.69
N THR A 139 -11.03 10.26 -0.11
CA THR A 139 -12.02 9.31 0.42
C THR A 139 -12.58 8.38 -0.66
N GLU A 140 -12.60 8.83 -1.91
CA GLU A 140 -12.98 8.02 -3.07
C GLU A 140 -12.06 6.82 -3.31
N PHE A 141 -10.81 6.87 -2.83
CA PHE A 141 -9.82 5.79 -2.95
C PHE A 141 -9.76 4.87 -1.73
N ILE A 142 -10.49 5.19 -0.66
CA ILE A 142 -10.44 4.43 0.59
C ILE A 142 -11.60 3.43 0.63
N ARG A 143 -11.27 2.18 0.95
CA ARG A 143 -12.26 1.11 1.17
C ARG A 143 -12.02 0.47 2.53
N ARG A 144 -13.03 0.56 3.37
CA ARG A 144 -13.03 -0.14 4.66
C ARG A 144 -13.22 -1.64 4.44
N ILE A 145 -12.45 -2.40 5.15
CA ILE A 145 -12.60 -3.86 5.23
C ILE A 145 -13.21 -4.28 6.57
#